data_7d73ed31035917b7aa977d9b0770fd74
#
_entry.id   7d73ed31035917b7aa977d9b0770fd74
#
_cell.length_a   1.000
_cell.length_b   1.000
_cell.length_c   1.000
_cell.angle_alpha   90.00
_cell.angle_beta   90.00
_cell.angle_gamma   90.00
#
_symmetry.space_group_name_H-M   'P 1'
#
loop_
_entity.id
_entity.type
_entity.pdbx_description
1 polymer ?
#
loop_
_entity_poly.entity_id
_entity_poly.type
_entity_poly.pdbx_seq_one_letter_code
_entity_poly.pdbx_strand_id
1 'polypeptide(L)'
;SLPRYWGGGIYKSNSASNFQSICLLTWDASGGTTRKQARADLNIEKVTRNLTIYKKDQETQRTLKGALFSLWAYDGNGYSKKIGNFQDMQDGSYQIKNISYTQTKDGWFLIKEERAPENYKKTYQLANSLDEENYRQYGGREIRMNENGFYSDRVEQPCIFYDEKEEPKAKVYVKKYDIKSRKLLTGAQFQIYPWIQEEEKYSDQALQTLSYNSQKQQYETEKEVIADKANQGKFLIRETKLPQHYCGIWQQEITVTEPGTTTLELEAWNYPERKFTIYKKIRTDELVWAHGNPTFFFKISGKDLNGEEHWYQSVILFTKEMEKQQEYIIGKAEIIGIPAGIYQIEELPLTARYILTGVTSEDDNVTVVNTPIDTVNGVQKIRSQVTADLTMEDGSVTFENRKVFFDEYSHDDVEVNHLKVSEEKSSKQ
;
A
#
# COMPACT_ATOMS: atom_id res chain seq x y z
N SER A 1 -40.36 64.54 -60.68
CA SER A 1 -40.67 63.20 -61.10
C SER A 1 -39.78 62.22 -60.30
N LEU A 2 -40.42 61.20 -59.72
CA LEU A 2 -39.72 60.15 -58.97
C LEU A 2 -38.84 59.31 -59.84
N PRO A 3 -37.66 58.89 -59.40
CA PRO A 3 -36.72 58.08 -60.16
C PRO A 3 -37.36 56.70 -60.49
N ARG A 4 -37.23 56.26 -61.77
CA ARG A 4 -37.89 55.04 -62.27
C ARG A 4 -37.13 53.74 -62.07
N TYR A 5 -35.89 53.75 -61.55
CA TYR A 5 -35.10 52.52 -61.37
C TYR A 5 -34.25 52.51 -60.12
N TRP A 6 -34.40 51.46 -59.37
CA TRP A 6 -33.56 51.12 -58.25
C TRP A 6 -32.65 49.97 -58.65
N GLY A 7 -31.36 50.12 -58.54
CA GLY A 7 -30.40 49.02 -58.72
C GLY A 7 -29.54 48.94 -57.49
N GLY A 8 -29.69 47.90 -56.73
CA GLY A 8 -28.83 47.64 -55.56
C GLY A 8 -27.98 46.38 -55.83
N GLY A 9 -26.71 46.46 -55.57
CA GLY A 9 -25.77 45.35 -55.66
C GLY A 9 -25.03 45.16 -54.35
N ILE A 10 -25.01 43.93 -53.80
CA ILE A 10 -24.20 43.58 -52.62
C ILE A 10 -22.92 42.94 -53.14
N TYR A 11 -21.78 43.57 -52.89
CA TYR A 11 -20.48 43.03 -53.18
C TYR A 11 -19.83 42.46 -51.90
N LYS A 12 -19.47 41.18 -51.93
CA LYS A 12 -18.71 40.54 -50.87
C LYS A 12 -17.21 40.87 -51.11
N SER A 13 -16.61 41.64 -50.24
CA SER A 13 -15.16 41.79 -50.27
C SER A 13 -14.49 40.57 -49.64
N ASN A 14 -13.38 40.08 -50.20
CA ASN A 14 -12.64 38.91 -49.71
C ASN A 14 -11.87 39.17 -48.39
N SER A 15 -11.93 40.36 -47.80
CA SER A 15 -11.40 40.62 -46.47
C SER A 15 -12.48 40.36 -45.43
N ALA A 16 -12.21 39.45 -44.53
CA ALA A 16 -13.14 38.78 -43.60
C ALA A 16 -13.88 39.66 -42.57
N SER A 17 -13.92 40.95 -42.66
CA SER A 17 -14.45 41.83 -41.63
C SER A 17 -15.45 42.90 -42.06
N ASN A 18 -15.56 43.22 -43.34
CA ASN A 18 -16.44 44.31 -43.75
C ASN A 18 -17.33 43.93 -44.94
N PHE A 19 -18.64 44.07 -44.80
CA PHE A 19 -19.60 44.06 -45.87
C PHE A 19 -19.80 45.52 -46.34
N GLN A 20 -19.45 45.79 -47.61
CA GLN A 20 -19.86 47.04 -48.22
C GLN A 20 -21.14 46.84 -48.99
N SER A 21 -22.19 47.54 -48.63
CA SER A 21 -23.41 47.63 -49.40
C SER A 21 -23.38 48.94 -50.15
N ILE A 22 -23.27 48.85 -51.47
CA ILE A 22 -23.31 50.04 -52.36
C ILE A 22 -24.72 50.19 -52.85
N CYS A 23 -25.43 51.20 -52.41
CA CYS A 23 -26.69 51.59 -53.01
C CYS A 23 -26.45 52.67 -54.06
N LEU A 24 -26.62 52.29 -55.31
CA LEU A 24 -26.52 53.22 -56.42
C LEU A 24 -27.90 53.77 -56.74
N LEU A 25 -28.13 55.01 -56.41
CA LEU A 25 -29.31 55.74 -56.85
C LEU A 25 -28.96 56.48 -58.15
N THR A 26 -29.55 56.06 -59.24
CA THR A 26 -29.45 56.78 -60.50
C THR A 26 -30.79 57.46 -60.80
N TRP A 27 -30.77 58.74 -61.04
CA TRP A 27 -31.94 59.48 -61.48
C TRP A 27 -31.58 60.38 -62.64
N ASP A 28 -32.52 60.55 -63.59
CA ASP A 28 -32.39 61.49 -64.65
C ASP A 28 -32.90 62.84 -64.21
N ALA A 29 -32.04 63.84 -64.24
CA ALA A 29 -32.49 65.22 -64.12
C ALA A 29 -33.22 65.65 -65.36
N SER A 30 -34.32 66.27 -65.23
CA SER A 30 -35.18 66.74 -66.34
C SER A 30 -34.37 67.48 -67.40
N GLY A 31 -34.17 66.81 -68.56
CA GLY A 31 -33.54 67.47 -69.71
C GLY A 31 -32.06 67.30 -69.97
N GLY A 32 -31.38 66.38 -69.21
CA GLY A 32 -29.96 66.13 -69.41
C GLY A 32 -29.57 64.71 -69.10
N THR A 33 -28.59 64.14 -69.74
CA THR A 33 -28.05 62.78 -69.67
C THR A 33 -27.08 62.60 -68.52
N THR A 34 -27.18 63.41 -67.46
CA THR A 34 -26.23 63.36 -66.29
C THR A 34 -26.76 62.40 -65.22
N ARG A 35 -26.18 61.21 -65.13
CA ARG A 35 -26.40 60.26 -64.10
C ARG A 35 -25.70 60.74 -62.79
N LYS A 36 -26.45 60.96 -61.77
CA LYS A 36 -25.89 61.22 -60.45
C LYS A 36 -25.89 59.91 -59.63
N GLN A 37 -24.77 59.63 -58.95
CA GLN A 37 -24.59 58.45 -58.10
C GLN A 37 -24.36 58.89 -56.66
N ALA A 38 -25.07 58.31 -55.70
CA ALA A 38 -24.78 58.44 -54.32
C ALA A 38 -24.29 57.08 -53.77
N ARG A 39 -23.20 57.11 -53.03
CA ARG A 39 -22.61 55.94 -52.40
C ARG A 39 -22.78 56.04 -50.90
N ALA A 40 -23.33 55.02 -50.27
CA ALA A 40 -23.32 54.86 -48.83
C ALA A 40 -22.53 53.61 -48.48
N ASP A 41 -21.51 53.78 -47.67
CA ASP A 41 -20.73 52.64 -47.12
C ASP A 41 -21.36 52.22 -45.79
N LEU A 42 -21.85 51.03 -45.72
CA LEU A 42 -22.37 50.44 -44.48
C LEU A 42 -21.27 49.56 -43.85
N ASN A 43 -20.71 50.03 -42.75
CA ASN A 43 -19.82 49.24 -41.94
C ASN A 43 -20.67 48.37 -40.95
N ILE A 44 -20.68 47.09 -41.18
CA ILE A 44 -21.31 46.17 -40.23
C ILE A 44 -20.21 45.71 -39.29
N GLU A 45 -20.27 46.16 -38.06
CA GLU A 45 -19.40 45.62 -37.01
C GLU A 45 -19.70 44.12 -36.78
N LYS A 46 -18.63 43.34 -36.77
CA LYS A 46 -18.71 41.91 -36.47
C LYS A 46 -19.13 41.74 -35.01
N VAL A 47 -20.37 41.36 -34.76
CA VAL A 47 -20.82 41.08 -33.40
C VAL A 47 -20.09 39.85 -32.86
N THR A 48 -19.38 40.06 -31.80
CA THR A 48 -18.73 38.98 -31.03
C THR A 48 -19.33 38.84 -29.65
N ARG A 49 -19.28 37.62 -29.10
CA ARG A 49 -19.75 37.29 -27.76
C ARG A 49 -18.69 36.48 -27.02
N ASN A 50 -18.71 36.59 -25.68
CA ASN A 50 -17.95 35.74 -24.80
C ASN A 50 -18.80 34.56 -24.35
N LEU A 51 -18.23 33.41 -24.30
CA LEU A 51 -18.88 32.18 -23.76
C LEU A 51 -18.19 31.81 -22.47
N THR A 52 -19.00 31.67 -21.41
CA THR A 52 -18.54 31.23 -20.10
C THR A 52 -19.23 29.91 -19.76
N ILE A 53 -18.47 28.94 -19.29
CA ILE A 53 -18.95 27.66 -18.80
C ILE A 53 -18.42 27.43 -17.39
N TYR A 54 -19.00 26.47 -16.68
CA TYR A 54 -18.63 26.15 -15.30
C TYR A 54 -18.27 24.69 -15.20
N LYS A 55 -17.29 24.39 -14.34
CA LYS A 55 -16.90 23.04 -13.98
C LYS A 55 -17.16 22.77 -12.52
N LYS A 56 -17.81 21.66 -12.19
CA LYS A 56 -18.17 21.31 -10.81
C LYS A 56 -17.92 19.83 -10.54
N ASP A 57 -17.62 19.56 -9.27
CA ASP A 57 -17.65 18.23 -8.69
C ASP A 57 -19.10 17.72 -8.64
N GLN A 58 -19.33 16.51 -9.09
CA GLN A 58 -20.67 15.96 -9.23
C GLN A 58 -21.35 15.71 -7.87
N GLU A 59 -20.59 15.26 -6.88
CA GLU A 59 -21.12 14.90 -5.56
C GLU A 59 -21.25 16.15 -4.67
N THR A 60 -20.18 16.94 -4.59
CA THR A 60 -20.10 18.08 -3.66
C THR A 60 -20.62 19.38 -4.22
N GLN A 61 -20.84 19.47 -5.54
CA GLN A 61 -21.24 20.69 -6.28
C GLN A 61 -20.21 21.83 -6.19
N ARG A 62 -19.02 21.58 -5.65
CA ARG A 62 -17.93 22.57 -5.59
C ARG A 62 -17.37 22.84 -6.98
N THR A 63 -16.95 24.06 -7.21
CA THR A 63 -16.30 24.45 -8.46
C THR A 63 -14.92 23.81 -8.58
N LEU A 64 -14.58 23.40 -9.83
CA LEU A 64 -13.33 22.75 -10.16
C LEU A 64 -12.53 23.59 -11.16
N LYS A 65 -11.22 23.68 -10.94
CA LYS A 65 -10.24 24.32 -11.82
C LYS A 65 -9.25 23.31 -12.36
N GLY A 66 -8.54 23.66 -13.44
CA GLY A 66 -7.52 22.79 -14.03
C GLY A 66 -8.01 21.88 -15.14
N ALA A 67 -9.30 21.91 -15.52
CA ALA A 67 -9.80 21.26 -16.71
C ALA A 67 -9.32 21.98 -17.98
N LEU A 68 -9.30 21.28 -19.10
CA LEU A 68 -9.02 21.87 -20.40
C LEU A 68 -10.23 21.73 -21.30
N PHE A 69 -10.81 22.85 -21.71
CA PHE A 69 -11.92 22.92 -22.64
C PHE A 69 -11.53 23.54 -23.98
N SER A 70 -12.17 23.09 -25.04
CA SER A 70 -12.04 23.63 -26.38
C SER A 70 -13.41 23.89 -27.03
N LEU A 71 -13.47 24.88 -27.91
CA LEU A 71 -14.65 25.21 -28.70
C LEU A 71 -14.41 24.86 -30.18
N TRP A 72 -15.38 24.19 -30.76
CA TRP A 72 -15.35 23.74 -32.18
C TRP A 72 -16.56 24.27 -32.92
N ALA A 73 -16.36 24.68 -34.16
CA ALA A 73 -17.41 25.17 -35.04
C ALA A 73 -18.00 24.07 -35.91
N TYR A 74 -19.30 24.12 -36.12
CA TYR A 74 -20.01 23.28 -37.11
C TYR A 74 -19.77 23.78 -38.53
N ASP A 75 -19.42 22.91 -39.47
CA ASP A 75 -19.14 23.20 -40.87
C ASP A 75 -20.28 22.78 -41.83
N GLY A 76 -21.30 22.12 -41.28
CA GLY A 76 -22.42 21.53 -42.04
C GLY A 76 -22.40 20.02 -42.12
N ASN A 77 -21.24 19.39 -41.84
CA ASN A 77 -21.08 17.95 -41.77
C ASN A 77 -20.66 17.46 -40.42
N GLY A 78 -20.09 18.33 -39.57
CA GLY A 78 -19.61 18.02 -38.23
C GLY A 78 -18.85 19.16 -37.59
N TYR A 79 -18.14 18.85 -36.51
CA TYR A 79 -17.35 19.81 -35.72
C TYR A 79 -15.85 19.62 -36.01
N SER A 80 -15.40 20.02 -37.19
CA SER A 80 -14.02 19.81 -37.64
C SER A 80 -13.08 20.98 -37.33
N LYS A 81 -13.61 22.19 -37.19
CA LYS A 81 -12.84 23.42 -37.03
C LYS A 81 -12.75 23.85 -35.56
N LYS A 82 -11.57 23.72 -34.96
CA LYS A 82 -11.29 24.29 -33.64
C LYS A 82 -11.23 25.79 -33.67
N ILE A 83 -12.03 26.46 -32.82
CA ILE A 83 -12.05 27.92 -32.64
C ILE A 83 -10.98 28.33 -31.65
N GLY A 84 -10.82 27.62 -30.55
CA GLY A 84 -9.83 27.89 -29.50
C GLY A 84 -10.04 27.09 -28.24
N ASN A 85 -9.21 27.36 -27.25
CA ASN A 85 -9.35 26.85 -25.91
C ASN A 85 -10.02 27.88 -25.00
N PHE A 86 -10.77 27.39 -24.01
CA PHE A 86 -11.25 28.23 -22.92
C PHE A 86 -10.10 28.56 -21.98
N GLN A 87 -10.10 29.77 -21.46
CA GLN A 87 -9.21 30.19 -20.39
C GLN A 87 -9.83 29.81 -19.06
N ASP A 88 -9.09 29.09 -18.22
CA ASP A 88 -9.47 28.81 -16.83
C ASP A 88 -9.33 30.10 -16.01
N MET A 89 -10.42 30.55 -15.42
CA MET A 89 -10.48 31.78 -14.61
C MET A 89 -10.09 31.54 -13.16
N GLN A 90 -9.72 30.30 -12.79
CA GLN A 90 -9.28 29.87 -11.45
C GLN A 90 -10.35 29.95 -10.34
N ASP A 91 -11.60 30.13 -10.71
CA ASP A 91 -12.78 30.15 -9.83
C ASP A 91 -13.79 29.01 -10.15
N GLY A 92 -13.45 28.14 -11.10
CA GLY A 92 -14.31 27.09 -11.64
C GLY A 92 -15.12 27.53 -12.84
N SER A 93 -14.94 28.77 -13.32
CA SER A 93 -15.44 29.23 -14.61
C SER A 93 -14.34 29.16 -15.65
N TYR A 94 -14.74 28.94 -16.91
CA TYR A 94 -13.87 28.87 -18.07
C TYR A 94 -14.46 29.76 -19.15
N GLN A 95 -13.66 30.63 -19.74
CA GLN A 95 -14.12 31.63 -20.68
C GLN A 95 -13.38 31.61 -22.01
N ILE A 96 -14.10 31.69 -23.11
CA ILE A 96 -13.56 32.00 -24.43
C ILE A 96 -14.17 33.31 -24.94
N LYS A 97 -13.34 34.18 -25.52
CA LYS A 97 -13.72 35.51 -25.92
C LYS A 97 -13.81 35.66 -27.43
N ASN A 98 -14.55 36.70 -27.87
CA ASN A 98 -14.61 37.13 -29.29
C ASN A 98 -15.13 36.09 -30.27
N ILE A 99 -16.09 35.25 -29.83
CA ILE A 99 -16.76 34.28 -30.66
C ILE A 99 -17.80 34.96 -31.53
N SER A 100 -17.75 34.70 -32.83
CA SER A 100 -18.68 35.28 -33.80
C SER A 100 -19.53 34.21 -34.46
N TYR A 101 -20.80 34.55 -34.71
CA TYR A 101 -21.72 33.70 -35.47
C TYR A 101 -21.17 33.32 -36.83
N THR A 102 -20.37 34.17 -37.47
CA THR A 102 -19.77 33.93 -38.79
C THR A 102 -18.65 32.86 -38.79
N GLN A 103 -18.23 32.40 -37.65
CA GLN A 103 -17.19 31.36 -37.54
C GLN A 103 -17.73 29.94 -37.73
N THR A 104 -19.06 29.77 -37.71
CA THR A 104 -19.74 28.48 -37.75
C THR A 104 -20.88 28.52 -38.78
N LYS A 105 -21.38 27.36 -39.16
CA LYS A 105 -22.60 27.23 -39.95
C LYS A 105 -23.79 27.12 -39.01
N ASP A 106 -24.84 27.90 -39.30
CA ASP A 106 -26.11 27.91 -38.57
C ASP A 106 -26.00 28.21 -37.06
N GLY A 107 -24.86 28.81 -36.62
CA GLY A 107 -24.63 29.21 -35.24
C GLY A 107 -24.23 28.05 -34.25
N TRP A 108 -24.04 26.83 -34.74
CA TRP A 108 -23.74 25.69 -33.88
C TRP A 108 -22.25 25.58 -33.55
N PHE A 109 -21.97 25.38 -32.25
CA PHE A 109 -20.64 25.10 -31.70
C PHE A 109 -20.70 23.85 -30.83
N LEU A 110 -19.53 23.21 -30.64
CA LEU A 110 -19.35 22.10 -29.73
C LEU A 110 -18.29 22.46 -28.69
N ILE A 111 -18.65 22.29 -27.43
CA ILE A 111 -17.72 22.42 -26.29
C ILE A 111 -17.21 21.03 -25.95
N LYS A 112 -15.89 20.83 -26.04
CA LYS A 112 -15.24 19.59 -25.65
C LYS A 112 -14.42 19.78 -24.39
N GLU A 113 -14.58 18.89 -23.45
CA GLU A 113 -13.62 18.72 -22.38
C GLU A 113 -12.49 17.84 -22.87
N GLU A 114 -11.32 18.42 -23.10
CA GLU A 114 -10.13 17.70 -23.59
C GLU A 114 -9.48 16.91 -22.45
N ARG A 115 -9.45 17.50 -21.25
CA ARG A 115 -8.86 16.93 -20.04
C ARG A 115 -9.66 17.34 -18.81
N ALA A 116 -9.99 16.35 -17.95
CA ALA A 116 -10.55 16.59 -16.64
C ALA A 116 -9.53 17.26 -15.68
N PRO A 117 -9.98 17.90 -14.59
CA PRO A 117 -9.10 18.29 -13.50
C PRO A 117 -8.31 17.11 -12.95
N GLU A 118 -7.20 17.40 -12.27
CA GLU A 118 -6.42 16.37 -11.60
C GLU A 118 -7.28 15.61 -10.57
N ASN A 119 -7.16 14.27 -10.53
CA ASN A 119 -7.93 13.37 -9.67
C ASN A 119 -9.44 13.30 -9.97
N TYR A 120 -9.83 13.69 -11.17
CA TYR A 120 -11.20 13.60 -11.66
C TYR A 120 -11.27 12.86 -12.98
N LYS A 121 -12.33 12.09 -13.16
CA LYS A 121 -12.70 11.48 -14.45
C LYS A 121 -13.84 12.24 -15.08
N LYS A 122 -13.80 12.40 -16.41
CA LYS A 122 -14.89 12.99 -17.16
C LYS A 122 -16.17 12.19 -16.94
N THR A 123 -17.25 12.85 -16.57
CA THR A 123 -18.57 12.22 -16.52
C THR A 123 -19.45 12.79 -17.62
N TYR A 124 -20.29 11.92 -18.16
CA TYR A 124 -21.29 12.29 -19.18
C TYR A 124 -22.65 12.47 -18.54
N GLN A 125 -22.71 12.90 -17.28
CA GLN A 125 -23.98 13.24 -16.66
C GLN A 125 -24.54 14.51 -17.31
N LEU A 126 -25.53 14.30 -18.11
CA LEU A 126 -26.18 15.30 -18.95
C LEU A 126 -27.60 15.47 -18.44
N ALA A 127 -28.09 16.71 -18.55
CA ALA A 127 -29.42 17.06 -18.05
C ALA A 127 -30.55 16.29 -18.77
N ASN A 128 -30.28 15.72 -19.94
CA ASN A 128 -31.25 14.95 -20.71
C ASN A 128 -30.61 13.94 -21.69
N SER A 129 -31.41 12.99 -22.18
CA SER A 129 -30.96 11.92 -23.09
C SER A 129 -30.45 12.40 -24.46
N LEU A 130 -30.91 13.56 -24.94
CA LEU A 130 -30.49 14.14 -26.23
C LEU A 130 -29.05 14.65 -26.14
N ASP A 131 -28.68 15.24 -25.02
CA ASP A 131 -27.30 15.67 -24.79
C ASP A 131 -26.36 14.45 -24.72
N GLU A 132 -26.80 13.34 -24.15
CA GLU A 132 -26.01 12.11 -24.07
C GLU A 132 -25.72 11.54 -25.47
N GLU A 133 -26.70 11.54 -26.37
CA GLU A 133 -26.52 11.08 -27.76
C GLU A 133 -25.53 11.95 -28.50
N ASN A 134 -25.64 13.28 -28.43
CA ASN A 134 -24.72 14.22 -29.05
C ASN A 134 -23.30 14.12 -28.44
N TYR A 135 -23.20 13.89 -27.12
CA TYR A 135 -21.93 13.70 -26.48
C TYR A 135 -21.24 12.41 -26.95
N ARG A 136 -21.98 11.32 -27.13
CA ARG A 136 -21.47 10.07 -27.68
C ARG A 136 -21.04 10.23 -29.13
N GLN A 137 -21.78 10.99 -29.91
CA GLN A 137 -21.50 11.19 -31.33
C GLN A 137 -20.31 12.12 -31.56
N TYR A 138 -20.22 13.24 -30.85
CA TYR A 138 -19.26 14.32 -31.12
C TYR A 138 -18.21 14.50 -30.03
N GLY A 139 -18.37 13.85 -28.88
CA GLY A 139 -17.46 13.94 -27.73
C GLY A 139 -17.52 15.30 -27.01
N GLY A 140 -18.68 15.95 -26.99
CA GLY A 140 -18.87 17.24 -26.34
C GLY A 140 -20.32 17.70 -26.30
N ARG A 141 -20.55 18.89 -25.75
CA ARG A 141 -21.87 19.53 -25.66
C ARG A 141 -22.06 20.55 -26.77
N GLU A 142 -23.17 20.45 -27.45
CA GLU A 142 -23.58 21.45 -28.45
C GLU A 142 -24.16 22.70 -27.79
N ILE A 143 -23.81 23.87 -28.34
CA ILE A 143 -24.38 25.15 -27.97
C ILE A 143 -24.60 25.97 -29.24
N ARG A 144 -25.63 26.77 -29.26
CA ARG A 144 -25.97 27.62 -30.42
C ARG A 144 -25.83 29.09 -30.08
N MET A 145 -25.32 29.86 -31.05
CA MET A 145 -25.21 31.30 -30.96
C MET A 145 -26.17 31.97 -31.93
N ASN A 146 -26.84 32.99 -31.49
CA ASN A 146 -27.58 33.94 -32.33
C ASN A 146 -27.14 35.40 -32.09
N GLU A 147 -27.87 36.32 -32.62
CA GLU A 147 -27.60 37.76 -32.46
C GLU A 147 -27.72 38.25 -30.98
N ASN A 148 -28.49 37.54 -30.15
CA ASN A 148 -28.70 37.89 -28.75
C ASN A 148 -27.69 37.19 -27.78
N GLY A 149 -26.93 36.22 -28.26
CA GLY A 149 -25.93 35.53 -27.46
C GLY A 149 -25.92 34.00 -27.69
N PHE A 150 -25.34 33.29 -26.74
CA PHE A 150 -25.36 31.83 -26.74
C PHE A 150 -26.63 31.32 -26.08
N TYR A 151 -27.25 30.33 -26.70
CA TYR A 151 -28.41 29.62 -26.17
C TYR A 151 -28.38 28.17 -26.61
N SER A 152 -29.08 27.33 -25.91
CA SER A 152 -29.32 25.98 -26.33
C SER A 152 -30.72 25.53 -25.88
N ASP A 153 -31.41 24.92 -26.78
CA ASP A 153 -32.72 24.29 -26.49
C ASP A 153 -32.56 22.99 -25.68
N ARG A 154 -31.31 22.52 -25.56
CA ARG A 154 -30.93 21.22 -25.00
C ARG A 154 -30.07 21.30 -23.74
N VAL A 155 -29.50 22.45 -23.41
CA VAL A 155 -28.58 22.65 -22.29
C VAL A 155 -29.06 23.82 -21.44
N GLU A 156 -29.19 23.58 -20.13
CA GLU A 156 -29.48 24.64 -19.17
C GLU A 156 -28.37 25.70 -19.16
N GLN A 157 -28.79 26.95 -19.01
CA GLN A 157 -27.89 28.06 -18.80
C GLN A 157 -27.81 28.43 -17.32
N PRO A 158 -26.63 28.62 -16.75
CA PRO A 158 -25.28 28.54 -17.33
C PRO A 158 -24.87 27.08 -17.64
N CYS A 159 -24.08 26.90 -18.71
CA CYS A 159 -23.58 25.58 -19.11
C CYS A 159 -22.61 25.02 -18.05
N ILE A 160 -23.02 23.99 -17.35
CA ILE A 160 -22.24 23.35 -16.27
C ILE A 160 -21.80 21.97 -16.73
N PHE A 161 -20.50 21.69 -16.54
CA PHE A 161 -19.91 20.39 -16.72
C PHE A 161 -19.60 19.79 -15.34
N TYR A 162 -19.95 18.53 -15.14
CA TYR A 162 -19.68 17.79 -13.92
C TYR A 162 -18.59 16.77 -14.15
N ASP A 163 -17.71 16.57 -13.15
CA ASP A 163 -16.82 15.44 -13.09
C ASP A 163 -16.94 14.73 -11.76
N GLU A 164 -16.61 13.46 -11.80
CA GLU A 164 -16.61 12.58 -10.66
C GLU A 164 -15.17 12.36 -10.19
N LYS A 165 -14.95 12.39 -8.87
CA LYS A 165 -13.64 12.04 -8.31
C LYS A 165 -13.21 10.66 -8.76
N GLU A 166 -11.95 10.49 -9.08
CA GLU A 166 -11.37 9.17 -9.25
C GLU A 166 -11.38 8.42 -7.92
N GLU A 167 -11.71 7.14 -7.99
CA GLU A 167 -11.62 6.27 -6.82
C GLU A 167 -10.14 6.18 -6.38
N PRO A 168 -9.87 6.29 -5.06
CA PRO A 168 -8.52 6.07 -4.56
C PRO A 168 -8.07 4.64 -4.83
N LYS A 169 -6.87 4.47 -5.35
CA LYS A 169 -6.28 3.17 -5.68
C LYS A 169 -4.84 3.11 -5.24
N ALA A 170 -4.33 1.93 -4.97
CA ALA A 170 -2.92 1.76 -4.67
C ALA A 170 -2.30 0.53 -5.33
N LYS A 171 -1.05 0.70 -5.75
CA LYS A 171 -0.10 -0.38 -6.01
C LYS A 171 0.76 -0.56 -4.79
N VAL A 172 0.83 -1.78 -4.28
CA VAL A 172 1.59 -2.09 -3.07
C VAL A 172 2.83 -2.90 -3.44
N TYR A 173 3.96 -2.46 -2.93
CA TYR A 173 5.26 -3.10 -3.04
C TYR A 173 5.78 -3.43 -1.66
N VAL A 174 6.22 -4.66 -1.45
CA VAL A 174 6.81 -5.11 -0.18
C VAL A 174 8.20 -5.64 -0.43
N LYS A 175 9.21 -5.04 0.19
CA LYS A 175 10.56 -5.58 0.25
C LYS A 175 10.73 -6.34 1.56
N LYS A 176 11.23 -7.57 1.47
CA LYS A 176 11.42 -8.46 2.61
C LYS A 176 12.87 -8.51 3.02
N TYR A 177 13.15 -8.32 4.31
CA TYR A 177 14.50 -8.22 4.85
C TYR A 177 14.71 -9.13 6.06
N ASP A 178 15.92 -9.59 6.22
CA ASP A 178 16.46 -10.06 7.50
C ASP A 178 16.68 -8.87 8.43
N ILE A 179 16.13 -8.94 9.64
CA ILE A 179 16.17 -7.80 10.58
C ILE A 179 17.58 -7.42 11.02
N LYS A 180 18.49 -8.38 11.12
CA LYS A 180 19.85 -8.16 11.60
C LYS A 180 20.81 -7.77 10.47
N SER A 181 20.84 -8.56 9.41
CA SER A 181 21.77 -8.35 8.30
C SER A 181 21.32 -7.36 7.26
N ARG A 182 20.04 -6.94 7.28
CA ARG A 182 19.44 -6.08 6.27
C ARG A 182 19.44 -6.66 4.84
N LYS A 183 19.74 -7.95 4.69
CA LYS A 183 19.71 -8.62 3.39
C LYS A 183 18.29 -8.88 2.96
N LEU A 184 18.05 -8.74 1.66
CA LEU A 184 16.78 -9.10 1.04
C LEU A 184 16.52 -10.61 1.13
N LEU A 185 15.29 -10.96 1.48
CA LEU A 185 14.82 -12.34 1.61
C LEU A 185 13.82 -12.68 0.52
N THR A 186 13.84 -13.95 0.12
CA THR A 186 12.90 -14.55 -0.84
C THR A 186 12.16 -15.70 -0.19
N GLY A 187 11.10 -16.18 -0.84
CA GLY A 187 10.33 -17.35 -0.37
C GLY A 187 9.22 -17.03 0.62
N ALA A 188 8.99 -15.75 0.94
CA ALA A 188 7.81 -15.29 1.66
C ALA A 188 6.56 -15.32 0.76
N GLN A 189 5.37 -15.21 1.36
CA GLN A 189 4.13 -14.94 0.68
C GLN A 189 3.36 -13.87 1.43
N PHE A 190 2.84 -12.89 0.70
CA PHE A 190 2.03 -11.82 1.25
C PHE A 190 0.65 -11.82 0.63
N GLN A 191 -0.36 -11.52 1.44
CA GLN A 191 -1.74 -11.37 1.03
C GLN A 191 -2.31 -10.06 1.55
N ILE A 192 -3.27 -9.49 0.81
CA ILE A 192 -3.97 -8.26 1.17
C ILE A 192 -5.40 -8.61 1.54
N TYR A 193 -5.85 -8.09 2.67
CA TYR A 193 -7.18 -8.30 3.23
C TYR A 193 -7.90 -6.95 3.34
N PRO A 194 -9.08 -6.77 2.74
CA PRO A 194 -9.84 -5.54 2.87
C PRO A 194 -10.51 -5.46 4.25
N TRP A 195 -10.70 -4.26 4.75
CA TRP A 195 -11.56 -3.98 5.88
C TRP A 195 -13.02 -4.22 5.51
N ILE A 196 -13.82 -4.75 6.43
CA ILE A 196 -15.26 -4.92 6.29
C ILE A 196 -15.93 -4.00 7.31
N GLN A 197 -16.51 -2.90 6.82
CA GLN A 197 -17.11 -1.88 7.69
C GLN A 197 -18.25 -2.41 8.54
N GLU A 198 -19.08 -3.29 8.01
CA GLU A 198 -20.24 -3.87 8.73
C GLU A 198 -19.81 -4.78 9.89
N GLU A 199 -18.65 -5.42 9.78
CA GLU A 199 -18.12 -6.35 10.78
C GLU A 199 -17.03 -5.74 11.67
N GLU A 200 -16.59 -4.52 11.36
CA GLU A 200 -15.49 -3.80 12.04
C GLU A 200 -14.20 -4.64 12.17
N LYS A 201 -13.88 -5.42 11.14
CA LYS A 201 -12.68 -6.27 11.07
C LYS A 201 -12.14 -6.37 9.65
N TYR A 202 -10.92 -6.88 9.53
CA TYR A 202 -10.39 -7.30 8.23
C TYR A 202 -11.02 -8.62 7.78
N SER A 203 -11.25 -8.75 6.48
CA SER A 203 -11.77 -9.98 5.87
C SER A 203 -10.89 -11.18 6.18
N ASP A 204 -11.50 -12.34 6.36
CA ASP A 204 -10.77 -13.62 6.44
C ASP A 204 -10.37 -14.14 5.05
N GLN A 205 -10.94 -13.56 3.98
CA GLN A 205 -10.59 -13.88 2.60
C GLN A 205 -9.68 -12.81 2.01
N ALA A 206 -8.54 -13.24 1.48
CA ALA A 206 -7.61 -12.34 0.82
C ALA A 206 -8.20 -11.80 -0.49
N LEU A 207 -8.03 -10.50 -0.73
CA LEU A 207 -8.36 -9.85 -1.98
C LEU A 207 -7.43 -10.34 -3.10
N GLN A 208 -6.13 -10.43 -2.82
CA GLN A 208 -5.12 -10.96 -3.72
C GLN A 208 -3.85 -11.35 -2.97
N THR A 209 -3.04 -12.20 -3.63
CA THR A 209 -1.67 -12.53 -3.21
C THR A 209 -0.69 -11.68 -4.01
N LEU A 210 0.37 -11.18 -3.39
CA LEU A 210 1.42 -10.43 -4.06
C LEU A 210 2.34 -11.38 -4.83
N SER A 211 2.70 -10.99 -6.06
CA SER A 211 3.63 -11.72 -6.92
C SER A 211 5.07 -11.25 -6.69
N TYR A 212 6.03 -12.18 -6.62
CA TYR A 212 7.44 -11.83 -6.47
C TYR A 212 8.07 -11.39 -7.80
N ASN A 213 8.59 -10.17 -7.82
CA ASN A 213 9.36 -9.62 -8.94
C ASN A 213 10.86 -9.83 -8.68
N SER A 214 11.48 -10.78 -9.38
CA SER A 214 12.88 -11.13 -9.19
C SER A 214 13.88 -10.05 -9.64
N GLN A 215 13.50 -9.22 -10.61
CA GLN A 215 14.37 -8.12 -11.10
C GLN A 215 14.46 -6.99 -10.08
N LYS A 216 13.32 -6.65 -9.45
CA LYS A 216 13.23 -5.60 -8.44
C LYS A 216 13.45 -6.12 -7.01
N GLN A 217 13.48 -7.44 -6.84
CA GLN A 217 13.59 -8.12 -5.55
C GLN A 217 12.53 -7.67 -4.54
N GLN A 218 11.26 -7.61 -4.98
CA GLN A 218 10.12 -7.18 -4.17
C GLN A 218 8.87 -7.98 -4.53
N TYR A 219 7.90 -7.95 -3.63
CA TYR A 219 6.57 -8.51 -3.84
C TYR A 219 5.63 -7.39 -4.30
N GLU A 220 4.83 -7.62 -5.33
CA GLU A 220 4.00 -6.61 -5.99
C GLU A 220 2.55 -7.06 -6.11
N THR A 221 1.62 -6.12 -6.00
CA THR A 221 0.22 -6.37 -6.36
C THR A 221 0.09 -6.54 -7.88
N GLU A 222 -0.64 -7.54 -8.33
CA GLU A 222 -0.96 -7.71 -9.76
C GLU A 222 -1.96 -6.66 -10.22
N LYS A 223 -2.97 -6.40 -9.38
CA LYS A 223 -4.01 -5.39 -9.61
C LYS A 223 -3.94 -4.33 -8.52
N GLU A 224 -4.33 -3.11 -8.88
CA GLU A 224 -4.50 -2.03 -7.92
C GLU A 224 -5.56 -2.42 -6.87
N VAL A 225 -5.33 -2.10 -5.61
CA VAL A 225 -6.35 -2.18 -4.57
C VAL A 225 -7.20 -0.92 -4.65
N ILE A 226 -8.51 -1.07 -4.62
CA ILE A 226 -9.48 0.01 -4.79
C ILE A 226 -10.14 0.32 -3.45
N ALA A 227 -10.04 1.58 -3.04
CA ALA A 227 -10.76 2.06 -1.88
C ALA A 227 -12.23 2.38 -2.24
N ASP A 228 -13.15 1.86 -1.46
CA ASP A 228 -14.59 2.09 -1.61
C ASP A 228 -15.26 2.32 -0.25
N LYS A 229 -16.59 2.48 -0.25
CA LYS A 229 -17.36 2.69 0.98
C LYS A 229 -17.37 1.47 1.90
N ALA A 230 -17.26 0.27 1.35
CA ALA A 230 -17.31 -0.98 2.12
C ALA A 230 -16.02 -1.22 2.89
N ASN A 231 -14.86 -0.90 2.30
CA ASN A 231 -13.55 -1.07 2.91
C ASN A 231 -12.96 0.22 3.52
N GLN A 232 -13.61 1.39 3.31
CA GLN A 232 -13.13 2.71 3.78
C GLN A 232 -11.68 3.02 3.40
N GLY A 233 -11.16 2.39 2.35
CA GLY A 233 -9.76 2.49 1.95
C GLY A 233 -8.77 1.79 2.87
N LYS A 234 -9.23 0.98 3.84
CA LYS A 234 -8.35 0.27 4.79
C LYS A 234 -8.08 -1.15 4.34
N PHE A 235 -6.82 -1.53 4.39
CA PHE A 235 -6.35 -2.87 4.04
C PHE A 235 -5.30 -3.35 5.02
N LEU A 236 -5.27 -4.65 5.29
CA LEU A 236 -4.21 -5.33 6.02
C LEU A 236 -3.36 -6.14 5.05
N ILE A 237 -2.06 -5.89 5.06
CA ILE A 237 -1.10 -6.74 4.35
C ILE A 237 -0.48 -7.67 5.39
N ARG A 238 -0.59 -8.97 5.16
CA ARG A 238 -0.09 -10.00 6.07
C ARG A 238 0.84 -10.95 5.33
N GLU A 239 1.92 -11.31 5.98
CA GLU A 239 2.76 -12.42 5.58
C GLU A 239 2.07 -13.73 5.95
N THR A 240 1.79 -14.59 4.97
CA THR A 240 1.09 -15.87 5.15
C THR A 240 2.02 -17.06 5.04
N LYS A 241 3.24 -16.85 4.55
CA LYS A 241 4.31 -17.83 4.52
C LYS A 241 5.64 -17.15 4.80
N LEU A 242 6.39 -17.71 5.74
CA LEU A 242 7.72 -17.26 6.10
C LEU A 242 8.78 -17.78 5.12
N PRO A 243 9.89 -17.06 4.91
CA PRO A 243 11.10 -17.62 4.34
C PRO A 243 11.61 -18.80 5.18
N GLN A 244 12.32 -19.72 4.58
CA GLN A 244 12.90 -20.87 5.28
C GLN A 244 13.93 -20.38 6.33
N HIS A 245 13.90 -20.97 7.54
CA HIS A 245 14.76 -20.62 8.68
C HIS A 245 14.54 -19.20 9.24
N TYR A 246 13.32 -18.68 9.09
CA TYR A 246 12.90 -17.39 9.66
C TYR A 246 11.62 -17.54 10.46
N CYS A 247 11.43 -16.65 11.40
CA CYS A 247 10.24 -16.55 12.24
C CYS A 247 9.78 -15.10 12.40
N GLY A 248 8.62 -14.91 13.05
CA GLY A 248 8.02 -13.59 13.24
C GLY A 248 7.18 -13.18 12.02
N ILE A 249 5.89 -13.52 12.01
CA ILE A 249 4.94 -13.10 10.97
C ILE A 249 4.82 -11.58 10.97
N TRP A 250 5.07 -10.99 9.80
CA TRP A 250 4.91 -9.56 9.59
C TRP A 250 3.50 -9.23 9.08
N GLN A 251 2.94 -8.12 9.58
CA GLN A 251 1.71 -7.54 9.06
C GLN A 251 1.71 -6.04 9.21
N GLN A 252 1.02 -5.35 8.31
CA GLN A 252 0.89 -3.90 8.33
C GLN A 252 -0.46 -3.46 7.77
N GLU A 253 -1.09 -2.52 8.48
CA GLU A 253 -2.27 -1.82 7.99
C GLU A 253 -1.87 -0.68 7.07
N ILE A 254 -2.63 -0.49 6.00
CA ILE A 254 -2.51 0.65 5.09
C ILE A 254 -3.86 1.30 4.89
N THR A 255 -3.84 2.59 4.57
CA THR A 255 -5.04 3.36 4.21
C THR A 255 -4.81 4.07 2.87
N VAL A 256 -5.76 3.92 1.95
CA VAL A 256 -5.75 4.49 0.60
C VAL A 256 -6.89 5.50 0.50
N THR A 257 -6.57 6.79 0.56
CA THR A 257 -7.56 7.88 0.61
C THR A 257 -7.42 8.88 -0.52
N GLU A 258 -6.24 8.98 -1.11
CA GLU A 258 -5.97 9.94 -2.17
C GLU A 258 -6.57 9.47 -3.49
N PRO A 259 -7.35 10.32 -4.18
CA PRO A 259 -7.91 10.00 -5.50
C PRO A 259 -6.83 9.65 -6.52
N GLY A 260 -7.14 8.73 -7.43
CA GLY A 260 -6.20 8.21 -8.40
C GLY A 260 -5.32 7.08 -7.84
N THR A 261 -4.22 6.74 -8.53
CA THR A 261 -3.36 5.61 -8.16
C THR A 261 -2.14 6.07 -7.38
N THR A 262 -2.07 5.64 -6.12
CA THR A 262 -0.91 5.84 -5.24
C THR A 262 0.01 4.62 -5.26
N THR A 263 1.32 4.83 -5.13
CA THR A 263 2.30 3.77 -4.93
C THR A 263 2.69 3.69 -3.46
N LEU A 264 2.54 2.50 -2.85
CA LEU A 264 2.93 2.25 -1.46
C LEU A 264 4.11 1.27 -1.43
N GLU A 265 5.24 1.73 -0.89
CA GLU A 265 6.44 0.93 -0.70
C GLU A 265 6.58 0.58 0.79
N LEU A 266 6.62 -0.71 1.11
CA LEU A 266 6.63 -1.23 2.47
C LEU A 266 7.87 -2.09 2.69
N GLU A 267 8.34 -2.12 3.94
CA GLU A 267 9.43 -2.98 4.37
C GLU A 267 8.91 -4.00 5.39
N ALA A 268 9.12 -5.27 5.11
CA ALA A 268 8.77 -6.37 5.98
C ALA A 268 10.03 -7.04 6.51
N TRP A 269 10.03 -7.41 7.77
CA TRP A 269 11.18 -7.96 8.49
C TRP A 269 10.86 -9.33 9.06
N ASN A 270 11.80 -10.28 8.96
CA ASN A 270 11.75 -11.52 9.73
C ASN A 270 13.05 -11.71 10.54
N TYR A 271 12.94 -12.54 11.52
CA TYR A 271 13.99 -12.90 12.45
C TYR A 271 14.55 -14.27 12.07
N PRO A 272 15.86 -14.41 11.85
CA PRO A 272 16.45 -15.73 11.59
C PRO A 272 16.32 -16.61 12.83
N GLU A 273 16.18 -17.94 12.60
CA GLU A 273 16.29 -18.92 13.67
C GLU A 273 17.62 -18.78 14.42
N ARG A 274 17.61 -19.17 15.70
CA ARG A 274 18.72 -19.00 16.64
C ARG A 274 19.37 -20.34 17.00
N LYS A 275 20.53 -20.20 17.58
CA LYS A 275 21.27 -21.29 18.20
C LYS A 275 21.40 -20.98 19.70
N PHE A 276 21.28 -22.05 20.51
CA PHE A 276 21.59 -21.97 21.94
C PHE A 276 22.60 -23.04 22.30
N THR A 277 23.64 -22.66 23.06
CA THR A 277 24.73 -23.56 23.46
C THR A 277 24.69 -23.77 24.96
N ILE A 278 24.67 -25.04 25.39
CA ILE A 278 24.75 -25.42 26.79
C ILE A 278 26.13 -26.02 27.03
N TYR A 279 26.83 -25.47 28.00
CA TYR A 279 28.07 -26.03 28.53
C TYR A 279 27.79 -26.71 29.85
N LYS A 280 28.37 -27.86 30.07
CA LYS A 280 28.36 -28.58 31.33
C LYS A 280 29.76 -28.74 31.85
N LYS A 281 30.00 -28.19 33.05
CA LYS A 281 31.34 -28.13 33.67
C LYS A 281 31.38 -29.01 34.93
N ILE A 282 32.33 -29.95 34.98
CA ILE A 282 32.57 -30.84 36.13
C ILE A 282 34.04 -30.92 36.40
N ARG A 283 34.44 -30.94 37.67
CA ARG A 283 35.86 -31.17 38.04
C ARG A 283 36.31 -32.56 37.65
N THR A 284 37.51 -32.68 37.17
CA THR A 284 38.09 -33.89 36.63
C THR A 284 38.17 -34.99 37.72
N ASP A 285 38.50 -34.62 38.97
CA ASP A 285 38.57 -35.51 40.14
C ASP A 285 37.20 -35.97 40.70
N GLU A 286 36.14 -35.34 40.24
CA GLU A 286 34.78 -35.69 40.64
C GLU A 286 34.01 -36.58 39.61
N LEU A 287 34.64 -36.86 38.49
CA LEU A 287 34.01 -37.73 37.48
C LEU A 287 34.14 -39.22 37.88
N VAL A 288 33.01 -39.88 38.04
CA VAL A 288 32.94 -41.29 38.42
C VAL A 288 32.43 -42.14 37.24
N TRP A 289 33.31 -43.04 36.82
CA TRP A 289 33.06 -43.94 35.66
C TRP A 289 32.55 -45.33 36.03
N ALA A 290 32.58 -45.69 37.33
CA ALA A 290 32.23 -47.03 37.80
C ALA A 290 30.77 -47.44 37.56
N HIS A 291 29.90 -46.45 37.33
CA HIS A 291 28.47 -46.69 37.12
C HIS A 291 27.97 -46.22 35.77
N GLY A 292 28.84 -46.21 34.79
CA GLY A 292 28.60 -45.68 33.46
C GLY A 292 29.03 -44.22 33.28
N ASN A 293 28.80 -43.70 32.10
CA ASN A 293 29.16 -42.34 31.73
C ASN A 293 28.21 -41.34 32.38
N PRO A 294 28.70 -40.31 33.10
CA PRO A 294 27.87 -39.28 33.65
C PRO A 294 27.09 -38.57 32.52
N THR A 295 25.78 -38.49 32.65
CA THR A 295 24.87 -37.97 31.62
C THR A 295 23.98 -36.92 32.24
N PHE A 296 23.91 -35.72 31.64
CA PHE A 296 23.11 -34.59 32.10
C PHE A 296 22.08 -34.24 31.05
N PHE A 297 20.88 -33.94 31.51
CA PHE A 297 19.72 -33.69 30.66
C PHE A 297 19.29 -32.24 30.84
N PHE A 298 18.96 -31.59 29.75
CA PHE A 298 18.54 -30.19 29.72
C PHE A 298 17.24 -30.04 28.96
N LYS A 299 16.43 -29.08 29.41
CA LYS A 299 15.21 -28.67 28.74
C LYS A 299 15.30 -27.19 28.43
N ILE A 300 14.94 -26.82 27.20
CA ILE A 300 14.70 -25.45 26.77
C ILE A 300 13.22 -25.36 26.44
N SER A 301 12.50 -24.38 27.01
CA SER A 301 11.08 -24.19 26.74
C SER A 301 10.73 -22.71 26.78
N GLY A 302 9.84 -22.26 25.88
CA GLY A 302 9.46 -20.87 25.80
C GLY A 302 8.50 -20.58 24.66
N LYS A 303 8.36 -19.31 24.35
CA LYS A 303 7.49 -18.84 23.28
C LYS A 303 8.30 -18.07 22.26
N ASP A 304 7.97 -18.28 20.99
CA ASP A 304 8.50 -17.49 19.91
C ASP A 304 7.81 -16.12 19.81
N LEU A 305 8.21 -15.32 18.83
CA LEU A 305 7.64 -13.99 18.58
C LEU A 305 6.18 -14.03 18.11
N ASN A 306 5.69 -15.17 17.67
CA ASN A 306 4.28 -15.36 17.30
C ASN A 306 3.44 -15.83 18.47
N GLY A 307 4.08 -16.11 19.63
CA GLY A 307 3.44 -16.63 20.86
C GLY A 307 3.26 -18.15 20.86
N GLU A 308 3.84 -18.86 19.87
CA GLU A 308 3.81 -20.31 19.82
C GLU A 308 4.77 -20.93 20.84
N GLU A 309 4.35 -21.98 21.52
CA GLU A 309 5.15 -22.67 22.53
C GLU A 309 6.07 -23.69 21.87
N HIS A 310 7.35 -23.62 22.25
CA HIS A 310 8.38 -24.55 21.78
C HIS A 310 9.10 -25.17 22.97
N TRP A 311 9.54 -26.42 22.81
CA TRP A 311 10.39 -27.08 23.79
C TRP A 311 11.40 -28.00 23.09
N TYR A 312 12.59 -28.06 23.67
CA TYR A 312 13.71 -28.85 23.18
C TYR A 312 14.33 -29.60 24.35
N GLN A 313 14.85 -30.79 24.09
CA GLN A 313 15.65 -31.55 25.04
C GLN A 313 17.06 -31.72 24.50
N SER A 314 18.02 -31.68 25.39
CA SER A 314 19.41 -31.89 25.05
C SER A 314 20.09 -32.74 26.12
N VAL A 315 21.12 -33.48 25.72
CA VAL A 315 21.86 -34.39 26.57
C VAL A 315 23.35 -34.13 26.41
N ILE A 316 24.06 -34.05 27.54
CA ILE A 316 25.53 -34.04 27.56
C ILE A 316 26.02 -35.28 28.25
N LEU A 317 26.65 -36.12 27.48
CA LEU A 317 27.28 -37.38 27.92
C LEU A 317 28.77 -37.13 28.09
N PHE A 318 29.30 -37.37 29.29
CA PHE A 318 30.75 -37.34 29.55
C PHE A 318 31.37 -38.68 29.18
N THR A 319 32.51 -38.66 28.48
CA THR A 319 33.28 -39.84 28.17
C THR A 319 34.73 -39.66 28.65
N LYS A 320 35.45 -40.78 28.77
CA LYS A 320 36.85 -40.76 29.26
C LYS A 320 37.82 -40.11 28.29
N GLU A 321 37.41 -39.98 27.03
CA GLU A 321 38.19 -39.44 25.92
C GLU A 321 38.08 -37.90 25.83
N MET A 322 37.17 -37.30 26.62
CA MET A 322 37.00 -35.81 26.61
C MET A 322 38.26 -35.12 27.15
N GLU A 323 38.65 -34.05 26.48
CA GLU A 323 39.81 -33.28 26.88
C GLU A 323 39.59 -32.53 28.20
N LYS A 324 40.64 -32.56 29.01
CA LYS A 324 40.67 -31.81 30.27
C LYS A 324 41.07 -30.36 29.99
N GLN A 325 40.31 -29.45 30.52
CA GLN A 325 40.59 -28.03 30.50
C GLN A 325 40.93 -27.59 31.93
N GLN A 326 42.21 -27.52 32.25
CA GLN A 326 42.71 -27.31 33.61
C GLN A 326 42.19 -28.38 34.59
N GLU A 327 41.43 -27.99 35.61
CA GLU A 327 40.81 -28.90 36.58
C GLU A 327 39.46 -29.43 36.15
N TYR A 328 38.94 -29.06 35.00
CA TYR A 328 37.56 -29.37 34.56
C TYR A 328 37.54 -30.18 33.27
N ILE A 329 36.47 -30.90 33.08
CA ILE A 329 36.00 -31.34 31.77
C ILE A 329 34.74 -30.56 31.47
N ILE A 330 34.62 -30.06 30.23
CA ILE A 330 33.51 -29.28 29.76
C ILE A 330 32.82 -30.05 28.63
N GLY A 331 31.58 -30.47 28.89
CA GLY A 331 30.70 -31.02 27.88
C GLY A 331 29.94 -29.88 27.17
N LYS A 332 29.58 -30.10 25.90
CA LYS A 332 28.89 -29.12 25.08
C LYS A 332 27.71 -29.73 24.35
N ALA A 333 26.59 -29.04 24.31
CA ALA A 333 25.47 -29.35 23.44
C ALA A 333 25.00 -28.09 22.73
N GLU A 334 24.64 -28.20 21.46
CA GLU A 334 24.11 -27.10 20.65
C GLU A 334 22.73 -27.46 20.15
N ILE A 335 21.80 -26.56 20.30
CA ILE A 335 20.46 -26.62 19.74
C ILE A 335 20.38 -25.53 18.69
N ILE A 336 20.08 -25.90 17.44
CA ILE A 336 19.96 -25.00 16.29
C ILE A 336 18.53 -25.03 15.76
N GLY A 337 18.14 -23.94 15.08
CA GLY A 337 16.77 -23.84 14.53
C GLY A 337 15.74 -23.45 15.59
N ILE A 338 16.15 -22.74 16.64
CA ILE A 338 15.22 -22.21 17.65
C ILE A 338 14.59 -20.95 17.10
N PRO A 339 13.26 -20.85 16.95
CA PRO A 339 12.60 -19.61 16.58
C PRO A 339 12.96 -18.48 17.52
N ALA A 340 13.12 -17.25 16.99
CA ALA A 340 13.42 -16.09 17.82
C ALA A 340 12.32 -15.88 18.85
N GLY A 341 12.71 -15.70 20.14
CA GLY A 341 11.77 -15.62 21.25
C GLY A 341 12.45 -15.65 22.60
N ILE A 342 11.65 -15.85 23.66
CA ILE A 342 12.14 -15.90 25.04
C ILE A 342 11.97 -17.32 25.58
N TYR A 343 13.06 -17.86 26.10
CA TYR A 343 13.16 -19.25 26.54
C TYR A 343 13.71 -19.39 27.95
N GLN A 344 13.22 -20.39 28.66
CA GLN A 344 13.73 -20.87 29.94
C GLN A 344 14.60 -22.10 29.71
N ILE A 345 15.75 -22.16 30.37
CA ILE A 345 16.70 -23.27 30.26
C ILE A 345 16.89 -23.87 31.64
N GLU A 346 16.71 -25.16 31.77
CA GLU A 346 16.84 -25.89 33.02
C GLU A 346 17.65 -27.19 32.86
N GLU A 347 18.47 -27.49 33.82
CA GLU A 347 19.05 -28.81 34.04
C GLU A 347 18.05 -29.70 34.75
N LEU A 348 17.73 -30.86 34.19
CA LEU A 348 16.83 -31.81 34.81
C LEU A 348 17.61 -32.62 35.86
N PRO A 349 17.10 -32.75 37.11
CA PRO A 349 17.79 -33.40 38.22
C PRO A 349 17.76 -34.94 38.13
N LEU A 350 18.19 -35.47 37.00
CA LEU A 350 18.14 -36.91 36.70
C LEU A 350 19.43 -37.63 37.05
N THR A 351 20.52 -36.92 37.37
CA THR A 351 21.85 -37.50 37.64
C THR A 351 22.14 -37.50 39.15
N ALA A 352 21.74 -38.57 39.81
CA ALA A 352 21.61 -38.68 41.27
C ALA A 352 22.88 -38.39 42.11
N ARG A 353 24.07 -38.42 41.50
CA ARG A 353 25.35 -38.21 42.24
C ARG A 353 25.92 -36.84 42.15
N TYR A 354 25.25 -35.97 41.43
CA TYR A 354 25.73 -34.63 41.17
C TYR A 354 24.67 -33.62 41.58
N ILE A 355 25.10 -32.54 42.21
CA ILE A 355 24.24 -31.41 42.53
C ILE A 355 24.67 -30.19 41.74
N LEU A 356 23.72 -29.38 41.34
CA LEU A 356 23.97 -28.09 40.68
C LEU A 356 24.54 -27.11 41.68
N THR A 357 25.71 -26.52 41.41
CA THR A 357 26.42 -25.61 42.29
C THR A 357 26.66 -24.24 41.71
N GLY A 358 26.53 -24.11 40.37
CA GLY A 358 26.70 -22.82 39.70
C GLY A 358 26.09 -22.83 38.32
N VAL A 359 25.55 -21.69 37.91
CA VAL A 359 25.16 -21.42 36.54
C VAL A 359 25.62 -20.01 36.19
N THR A 360 26.26 -19.86 35.04
CA THR A 360 26.78 -18.58 34.54
C THR A 360 26.54 -18.43 33.05
N SER A 361 26.41 -17.21 32.57
CA SER A 361 26.46 -16.85 31.18
C SER A 361 27.31 -15.58 31.02
N GLU A 362 28.03 -15.48 29.91
CA GLU A 362 28.76 -14.29 29.50
C GLU A 362 27.95 -13.46 28.48
N ASP A 363 26.81 -13.99 28.00
CA ASP A 363 25.97 -13.34 27.00
C ASP A 363 24.97 -12.40 27.67
N ASP A 364 24.92 -11.14 27.24
CA ASP A 364 24.06 -10.09 27.82
C ASP A 364 22.54 -10.41 27.67
N ASN A 365 22.18 -11.21 26.68
CA ASN A 365 20.82 -11.64 26.41
C ASN A 365 20.41 -12.90 27.21
N VAL A 366 21.27 -13.40 28.10
CA VAL A 366 21.00 -14.55 28.98
C VAL A 366 21.06 -14.13 30.46
N THR A 367 19.91 -14.11 31.10
CA THR A 367 19.79 -13.78 32.52
C THR A 367 19.84 -15.04 33.36
N VAL A 368 20.71 -15.06 34.36
CA VAL A 368 20.88 -16.17 35.30
C VAL A 368 20.61 -15.69 36.73
N VAL A 369 19.70 -16.38 37.44
CA VAL A 369 19.43 -16.14 38.85
C VAL A 369 19.67 -17.42 39.65
N ASN A 370 20.74 -17.45 40.45
CA ASN A 370 21.09 -18.55 41.31
C ASN A 370 20.58 -18.34 42.72
N THR A 371 19.84 -19.30 43.27
CA THR A 371 19.30 -19.27 44.60
C THR A 371 19.80 -20.47 45.42
N PRO A 372 20.55 -20.28 46.51
CA PRO A 372 20.91 -21.36 47.44
C PRO A 372 19.68 -22.04 48.00
N ILE A 373 19.65 -23.37 48.01
CA ILE A 373 18.52 -24.14 48.54
C ILE A 373 18.91 -25.11 49.63
N ASP A 374 20.15 -25.63 49.62
CA ASP A 374 20.60 -26.62 50.60
C ASP A 374 22.14 -26.69 50.62
N THR A 375 22.71 -27.35 51.63
CA THR A 375 24.12 -27.70 51.70
C THR A 375 24.26 -29.20 51.93
N VAL A 376 24.80 -29.89 50.95
CA VAL A 376 24.98 -31.35 50.95
C VAL A 376 26.47 -31.65 51.07
N ASN A 377 26.90 -32.32 52.13
CA ASN A 377 28.30 -32.64 52.40
C ASN A 377 29.25 -31.44 52.27
N GLY A 378 28.85 -30.27 52.75
CA GLY A 378 29.62 -29.04 52.71
C GLY A 378 29.62 -28.34 51.34
N VAL A 379 28.91 -28.87 50.35
CA VAL A 379 28.76 -28.28 49.03
C VAL A 379 27.38 -27.62 48.91
N GLN A 380 27.35 -26.34 48.56
CA GLN A 380 26.12 -25.58 48.41
C GLN A 380 25.39 -26.01 47.14
N LYS A 381 24.14 -26.51 47.30
CA LYS A 381 23.22 -26.81 46.21
C LYS A 381 22.42 -25.56 45.88
N ILE A 382 22.23 -25.28 44.59
CA ILE A 382 21.44 -24.14 44.13
C ILE A 382 20.26 -24.60 43.28
N ARG A 383 19.26 -23.70 43.16
CA ARG A 383 18.28 -23.67 42.09
C ARG A 383 18.66 -22.52 41.18
N SER A 384 18.62 -22.72 39.90
CA SER A 384 18.89 -21.66 38.91
C SER A 384 17.67 -21.43 38.05
N GLN A 385 17.38 -20.17 37.77
CA GLN A 385 16.48 -19.72 36.71
C GLN A 385 17.33 -19.10 35.62
N VAL A 386 17.25 -19.65 34.43
CA VAL A 386 17.95 -19.16 33.25
C VAL A 386 16.92 -18.74 32.23
N THR A 387 16.95 -17.46 31.86
CA THR A 387 16.11 -16.89 30.81
C THR A 387 16.98 -16.38 29.70
N ALA A 388 16.74 -16.87 28.49
CA ALA A 388 17.44 -16.42 27.28
C ALA A 388 16.48 -15.66 26.38
N ASP A 389 16.83 -14.41 26.05
CA ASP A 389 16.19 -13.63 24.99
C ASP A 389 16.91 -13.91 23.67
N LEU A 390 16.36 -14.85 22.90
CA LEU A 390 16.89 -15.24 21.60
C LEU A 390 16.26 -14.45 20.45
N THR A 391 15.71 -13.28 20.71
CA THR A 391 15.11 -12.45 19.66
C THR A 391 16.15 -11.99 18.63
N MET A 392 17.24 -11.42 19.10
CA MET A 392 18.22 -10.78 18.20
C MET A 392 19.55 -11.53 18.10
N GLU A 393 19.89 -12.35 19.07
CA GLU A 393 21.19 -13.02 19.17
C GLU A 393 21.08 -14.46 19.64
N ASP A 394 22.11 -15.27 19.32
CA ASP A 394 22.32 -16.58 19.88
C ASP A 394 22.64 -16.44 21.38
N GLY A 395 22.54 -17.52 22.14
CA GLY A 395 22.88 -17.49 23.56
C GLY A 395 23.62 -18.74 24.01
N SER A 396 24.24 -18.62 25.17
CA SER A 396 24.91 -19.75 25.82
C SER A 396 24.81 -19.67 27.33
N VAL A 397 24.95 -20.83 27.98
CA VAL A 397 24.96 -20.94 29.45
C VAL A 397 25.86 -22.09 29.87
N THR A 398 26.54 -21.91 31.00
CA THR A 398 27.38 -22.93 31.62
C THR A 398 26.76 -23.39 32.94
N PHE A 399 26.49 -24.68 33.07
CA PHE A 399 26.05 -25.35 34.30
C PHE A 399 27.22 -26.04 34.94
N GLU A 400 27.50 -25.77 36.22
CA GLU A 400 28.53 -26.41 37.03
C GLU A 400 27.91 -27.32 38.06
N ASN A 401 28.28 -28.61 38.06
CA ASN A 401 27.87 -29.58 39.08
C ASN A 401 29.08 -30.10 39.85
N ARG A 402 28.86 -30.38 41.13
CA ARG A 402 29.78 -31.03 41.99
C ARG A 402 29.24 -32.40 42.40
N LYS A 403 30.15 -33.39 42.51
CA LYS A 403 29.80 -34.69 43.04
C LYS A 403 29.52 -34.61 44.53
N VAL A 404 28.48 -35.27 44.97
CA VAL A 404 28.17 -35.46 46.38
C VAL A 404 28.67 -36.81 46.83
N PHE A 405 29.52 -36.84 47.82
CA PHE A 405 29.98 -38.04 48.46
C PHE A 405 28.95 -38.46 49.50
N PHE A 406 28.33 -39.63 49.32
CA PHE A 406 27.55 -40.27 50.35
C PHE A 406 28.52 -41.14 51.15
N ASP A 407 28.79 -40.75 52.39
CA ASP A 407 29.47 -41.64 53.34
C ASP A 407 28.47 -42.71 53.78
N GLU A 408 28.72 -43.95 53.37
CA GLU A 408 27.96 -45.16 53.65
C GLU A 408 26.57 -45.26 53.03
N TYR A 409 26.39 -46.30 52.21
CA TYR A 409 25.08 -46.79 51.79
C TYR A 409 24.38 -47.39 53.03
N SER A 410 23.50 -46.66 53.66
CA SER A 410 22.42 -47.31 54.43
C SER A 410 21.44 -47.90 53.40
N HIS A 411 21.01 -49.09 53.55
CA HIS A 411 20.08 -49.82 52.69
C HIS A 411 18.70 -49.13 52.57
N ASP A 412 18.48 -48.07 53.32
CA ASP A 412 17.23 -47.32 53.45
C ASP A 412 17.16 -46.07 52.56
N ASP A 413 18.26 -45.67 51.88
CA ASP A 413 18.33 -44.48 51.09
C ASP A 413 18.25 -44.70 49.56
N VAL A 414 17.57 -45.74 49.10
CA VAL A 414 17.28 -45.93 47.68
C VAL A 414 16.05 -45.08 47.33
N GLU A 415 16.22 -43.84 46.97
CA GLU A 415 15.17 -43.10 46.24
C GLU A 415 14.95 -43.73 44.88
N VAL A 416 13.86 -44.49 44.77
CA VAL A 416 13.37 -45.00 43.49
C VAL A 416 12.68 -43.84 42.75
N ASN A 417 13.36 -43.22 41.83
CA ASN A 417 12.75 -42.23 40.93
C ASN A 417 11.70 -42.94 40.05
N HIS A 418 10.44 -42.80 40.44
CA HIS A 418 9.33 -43.20 39.62
C HIS A 418 9.08 -42.12 38.54
N LEU A 419 9.60 -42.35 37.31
CA LEU A 419 9.16 -41.64 36.13
C LEU A 419 7.68 -41.96 35.86
N LYS A 420 6.77 -41.06 36.23
CA LYS A 420 5.40 -41.13 35.70
C LYS A 420 5.44 -40.62 34.24
N VAL A 421 5.47 -41.56 33.32
CA VAL A 421 5.15 -41.33 31.92
C VAL A 421 3.63 -41.16 31.84
N SER A 422 3.13 -39.95 31.70
CA SER A 422 1.74 -39.75 31.33
C SER A 422 1.55 -40.16 29.88
N GLU A 423 0.90 -41.26 29.63
CA GLU A 423 0.38 -41.58 28.32
C GLU A 423 -0.72 -40.56 27.96
N GLU A 424 -0.40 -39.61 27.11
CA GLU A 424 -1.44 -38.85 26.42
C GLU A 424 -2.18 -39.83 25.47
N LYS A 425 -3.40 -40.15 25.83
CA LYS A 425 -4.33 -40.81 24.93
C LYS A 425 -4.62 -39.85 23.77
N SER A 426 -4.06 -40.19 22.60
CA SER A 426 -4.49 -39.62 21.34
C SER A 426 -5.95 -40.01 21.11
N SER A 427 -6.89 -39.10 21.37
CA SER A 427 -8.25 -39.20 20.87
C SER A 427 -8.26 -38.85 19.39
N LYS A 428 -8.24 -39.87 18.55
CA LYS A 428 -8.77 -39.75 17.19
C LYS A 428 -10.28 -39.57 17.30
N GLN A 429 -10.78 -38.46 16.81
CA GLN A 429 -12.03 -38.34 16.06
C GLN A 429 -11.94 -37.20 15.07
#